data_9ebf1d6b14205f3261b8591b0cce17fd
#
_entry.id   9ebf1d6b14205f3261b8591b0cce17fd
#
_cell.length_a   1.000
_cell.length_b   1.000
_cell.length_c   1.000
_cell.angle_alpha   90.00
_cell.angle_beta   90.00
_cell.angle_gamma   90.00
#
_symmetry.space_group_name_H-M   'P 1'
#
loop_
_entity.id
_entity.type
_entity.pdbx_description
1 polymer ?
#
loop_
_entity_poly.entity_id
_entity_poly.type
_entity_poly.pdbx_seq_one_letter_code
_entity_poly.pdbx_strand_id
1 'polypeptide(L)'
;MKIAVTGATGYIGRQLVRAAAERGHAVLALVRRPDDELARFASQHVMDGELPRHLEGADAIAHLAGLAHVRRTGRSDGAAFEDANRQFALTVADAAQRAGVARLAYVSSIGVHGNRSDAPIVESSPFAPDTPYAVSKLMGEQALTRFHAQTPSRLVIVRPPMVYGPGCPGNLPRLARLVARGLPLPFAAVTARRSFVYVGNLVDFLLRAVQPDVTGECFVVGDGSDFSLAELVTLMAGAAGVRSRMFPVPPALLRTGARAVCLRREMDSLTRPMLVDWSHARTALGWSPPFKPDEAMATTLAALWPERQRGILAKVGPE
;
A
#
# COMPACT_ATOMS: atom_id res chain seq x y z
N MET A 1 -17.76 14.95 -3.32
CA MET A 1 -16.66 15.61 -2.58
C MET A 1 -15.54 15.97 -3.54
N LYS A 2 -14.77 17.02 -3.24
CA LYS A 2 -13.50 17.32 -3.91
C LYS A 2 -12.35 16.77 -3.06
N ILE A 3 -11.63 15.77 -3.57
CA ILE A 3 -10.56 15.07 -2.86
C ILE A 3 -9.22 15.43 -3.47
N ALA A 4 -8.34 16.03 -2.68
CA ALA A 4 -6.95 16.28 -3.09
C ALA A 4 -6.09 15.04 -2.81
N VAL A 5 -5.21 14.67 -3.75
CA VAL A 5 -4.36 13.49 -3.65
C VAL A 5 -2.90 13.89 -3.86
N THR A 6 -2.06 13.74 -2.84
CA THR A 6 -0.61 13.83 -3.01
C THR A 6 -0.04 12.45 -3.33
N GLY A 7 1.07 12.38 -4.06
CA GLY A 7 1.58 11.10 -4.53
C GLY A 7 0.68 10.43 -5.58
N ALA A 8 -0.15 11.21 -6.27
CA ALA A 8 -1.11 10.76 -7.28
C ALA A 8 -0.47 9.94 -8.41
N THR A 9 0.77 10.22 -8.79
CA THR A 9 1.54 9.47 -9.80
C THR A 9 2.14 8.16 -9.30
N GLY A 10 2.05 7.90 -7.97
CA GLY A 10 2.53 6.66 -7.35
C GLY A 10 1.61 5.47 -7.60
N TYR A 11 2.05 4.28 -7.20
CA TYR A 11 1.32 3.02 -7.36
C TYR A 11 -0.11 3.07 -6.79
N ILE A 12 -0.24 3.41 -5.50
CA ILE A 12 -1.55 3.51 -4.84
C ILE A 12 -2.30 4.75 -5.33
N GLY A 13 -1.58 5.87 -5.54
CA GLY A 13 -2.17 7.15 -5.94
C GLY A 13 -2.91 7.09 -7.27
N ARG A 14 -2.37 6.44 -8.30
CA ARG A 14 -3.05 6.26 -9.59
C ARG A 14 -4.37 5.51 -9.44
N GLN A 15 -4.37 4.44 -8.64
CA GLN A 15 -5.57 3.65 -8.40
C GLN A 15 -6.61 4.45 -7.62
N LEU A 16 -6.18 5.24 -6.62
CA LEU A 16 -7.07 6.10 -5.83
C LEU A 16 -7.69 7.20 -6.69
N VAL A 17 -6.90 7.90 -7.51
CA VAL A 17 -7.40 8.96 -8.42
C VAL A 17 -8.46 8.40 -9.35
N ARG A 18 -8.19 7.25 -9.99
CA ARG A 18 -9.13 6.60 -10.89
C ARG A 18 -10.42 6.21 -10.17
N ALA A 19 -10.31 5.48 -9.06
CA ALA A 19 -11.48 4.99 -8.32
C ALA A 19 -12.32 6.13 -7.72
N ALA A 20 -11.69 7.22 -7.29
CA ALA A 20 -12.39 8.40 -6.80
C ALA A 20 -13.21 9.06 -7.92
N ALA A 21 -12.61 9.26 -9.09
CA ALA A 21 -13.30 9.82 -10.25
C ALA A 21 -14.45 8.93 -10.73
N GLU A 22 -14.24 7.61 -10.82
CA GLU A 22 -15.26 6.62 -11.20
C GLU A 22 -16.46 6.60 -10.22
N ARG A 23 -16.23 6.97 -8.95
CA ARG A 23 -17.29 7.14 -7.93
C ARG A 23 -17.91 8.55 -7.90
N GLY A 24 -17.61 9.39 -8.88
CA GLY A 24 -18.19 10.74 -9.01
C GLY A 24 -17.60 11.80 -8.10
N HIS A 25 -16.44 11.56 -7.50
CA HIS A 25 -15.71 12.60 -6.77
C HIS A 25 -14.94 13.51 -7.72
N ALA A 26 -14.91 14.81 -7.42
CA ALA A 26 -13.96 15.72 -8.06
C ALA A 26 -12.56 15.44 -7.48
N VAL A 27 -11.58 15.14 -8.34
CA VAL A 27 -10.24 14.80 -7.88
C VAL A 27 -9.24 15.88 -8.27
N LEU A 28 -8.44 16.29 -7.31
CA LEU A 28 -7.33 17.21 -7.47
C LEU A 28 -6.02 16.45 -7.26
N ALA A 29 -5.31 16.14 -8.31
CA ALA A 29 -4.01 15.48 -8.24
C ALA A 29 -2.88 16.51 -8.05
N LEU A 30 -2.23 16.46 -6.88
CA LEU A 30 -1.04 17.26 -6.60
C LEU A 30 0.19 16.50 -7.12
N VAL A 31 0.81 17.03 -8.16
CA VAL A 31 1.89 16.37 -8.92
C VAL A 31 3.15 17.20 -8.95
N ARG A 32 4.31 16.58 -9.12
CA ARG A 32 5.59 17.29 -9.36
C ARG A 32 5.75 17.68 -10.83
N ARG A 33 5.13 16.94 -11.72
CA ARG A 33 5.08 17.19 -13.16
C ARG A 33 3.74 16.68 -13.68
N PRO A 34 3.15 17.31 -14.69
CA PRO A 34 1.93 16.83 -15.32
C PRO A 34 2.06 15.37 -15.79
N ASP A 35 0.95 14.66 -15.79
CA ASP A 35 0.84 13.25 -16.15
C ASP A 35 -0.41 13.05 -17.01
N ASP A 36 -0.24 12.68 -18.26
CA ASP A 36 -1.32 12.59 -19.26
C ASP A 36 -2.35 11.51 -18.94
N GLU A 37 -1.95 10.44 -18.27
CA GLU A 37 -2.88 9.39 -17.84
C GLU A 37 -3.81 9.91 -16.73
N LEU A 38 -3.28 10.64 -15.77
CA LEU A 38 -4.06 11.21 -14.68
C LEU A 38 -4.97 12.36 -15.13
N ALA A 39 -4.62 13.08 -16.20
CA ALA A 39 -5.43 14.17 -16.76
C ALA A 39 -6.84 13.73 -17.17
N ARG A 40 -7.05 12.44 -17.40
CA ARG A 40 -8.36 11.86 -17.75
C ARG A 40 -9.30 11.74 -16.55
N PHE A 41 -8.76 11.75 -15.33
CA PHE A 41 -9.49 11.46 -14.09
C PHE A 41 -9.46 12.59 -13.06
N ALA A 42 -8.52 13.52 -13.20
CA ALA A 42 -8.29 14.54 -12.18
C ALA A 42 -7.82 15.86 -12.81
N SER A 43 -8.19 16.99 -12.19
CA SER A 43 -7.46 18.22 -12.37
C SER A 43 -6.07 18.08 -11.76
N GLN A 44 -5.03 18.59 -12.43
CA GLN A 44 -3.66 18.49 -11.95
C GLN A 44 -3.12 19.86 -11.56
N HIS A 45 -2.49 19.92 -10.39
CA HIS A 45 -1.74 21.08 -9.97
C HIS A 45 -0.31 20.71 -9.65
N VAL A 46 0.63 21.42 -10.27
CA VAL A 46 2.05 21.23 -9.98
C VAL A 46 2.33 21.82 -8.62
N MET A 47 2.93 21.02 -7.74
CA MET A 47 3.28 21.45 -6.40
C MET A 47 4.41 22.50 -6.45
N ASP A 48 4.09 23.69 -6.03
CA ASP A 48 4.97 24.86 -5.88
C ASP A 48 4.77 25.50 -4.49
N GLY A 49 5.23 26.71 -4.30
CA GLY A 49 5.03 27.47 -3.05
C GLY A 49 3.57 27.87 -2.78
N GLU A 50 2.66 27.70 -3.73
CA GLU A 50 1.25 28.07 -3.67
C GLU A 50 0.32 26.91 -3.24
N LEU A 51 0.86 25.90 -2.57
CA LEU A 51 0.11 24.70 -2.17
C LEU A 51 -1.23 24.99 -1.46
N PRO A 52 -1.37 25.99 -0.57
CA PRO A 52 -2.67 26.34 0.04
C PRO A 52 -3.71 26.75 -1.02
N ARG A 53 -3.34 27.53 -2.03
CA ARG A 53 -4.24 27.93 -3.13
C ARG A 53 -4.72 26.74 -3.94
N HIS A 54 -3.84 25.77 -4.20
CA HIS A 54 -4.21 24.55 -4.91
C HIS A 54 -5.20 23.70 -4.13
N LEU A 55 -5.26 23.82 -2.81
CA LEU A 55 -6.15 23.07 -1.94
C LEU A 55 -7.50 23.77 -1.70
N GLU A 56 -7.71 24.99 -2.17
CA GLU A 56 -8.95 25.72 -1.96
C GLU A 56 -10.17 24.95 -2.46
N GLY A 57 -11.18 24.86 -1.60
CA GLY A 57 -12.43 24.14 -1.83
C GLY A 57 -12.29 22.61 -1.86
N ALA A 58 -11.14 22.05 -1.47
CA ALA A 58 -11.03 20.61 -1.23
C ALA A 58 -11.70 20.24 0.11
N ASP A 59 -12.51 19.18 0.10
CA ASP A 59 -13.16 18.66 1.31
C ASP A 59 -12.21 17.82 2.15
N ALA A 60 -11.30 17.10 1.49
CA ALA A 60 -10.37 16.19 2.15
C ALA A 60 -9.08 16.02 1.33
N ILE A 61 -8.01 15.59 2.01
CA ILE A 61 -6.74 15.20 1.41
C ILE A 61 -6.44 13.73 1.70
N ALA A 62 -6.08 12.96 0.66
CA ALA A 62 -5.41 11.69 0.79
C ALA A 62 -3.90 11.90 0.55
N HIS A 63 -3.11 11.82 1.62
CA HIS A 63 -1.66 12.03 1.57
C HIS A 63 -0.93 10.69 1.41
N LEU A 64 -0.58 10.38 0.16
CA LEU A 64 0.16 9.16 -0.22
C LEU A 64 1.60 9.46 -0.63
N ALA A 65 1.94 10.73 -0.79
CA ALA A 65 3.31 11.11 -1.14
C ALA A 65 4.28 10.66 -0.06
N GLY A 66 5.40 10.11 -0.49
CA GLY A 66 6.46 9.65 0.39
C GLY A 66 7.45 8.77 -0.38
N LEU A 67 8.63 8.59 0.18
CA LEU A 67 9.62 7.64 -0.31
C LEU A 67 9.39 6.29 0.36
N ALA A 68 9.19 5.24 -0.42
CA ALA A 68 9.07 3.85 0.07
C ALA A 68 10.25 2.99 -0.36
N HIS A 69 10.80 3.22 -1.55
CA HIS A 69 11.88 2.43 -2.13
C HIS A 69 12.97 3.36 -2.67
N VAL A 70 14.03 3.58 -1.89
CA VAL A 70 15.26 4.19 -2.38
C VAL A 70 16.21 3.05 -2.76
N ARG A 71 16.69 3.02 -4.02
CA ARG A 71 17.84 2.20 -4.36
C ARG A 71 19.02 2.73 -3.55
N ARG A 72 19.64 1.85 -2.76
CA ARG A 72 20.75 2.17 -1.85
C ARG A 72 21.83 2.98 -2.58
N THR A 73 21.97 4.26 -2.25
CA THR A 73 22.98 5.16 -2.80
C THR A 73 23.86 5.82 -1.71
N GLY A 74 23.79 5.34 -0.44
CA GLY A 74 24.72 5.80 0.58
C GLY A 74 24.09 6.30 1.90
N ARG A 75 24.92 6.96 2.73
CA ARG A 75 24.59 7.43 4.07
C ARG A 75 23.48 8.52 4.16
N SER A 76 23.06 9.07 3.03
CA SER A 76 22.04 10.14 2.93
C SER A 76 20.58 9.62 2.92
N ASP A 77 20.37 8.28 2.92
CA ASP A 77 19.04 7.70 2.77
C ASP A 77 18.09 8.10 3.92
N GLY A 78 18.59 8.21 5.16
CA GLY A 78 17.78 8.58 6.34
C GLY A 78 17.18 9.98 6.24
N ALA A 79 17.99 10.98 5.87
CA ALA A 79 17.53 12.36 5.72
C ALA A 79 16.50 12.50 4.58
N ALA A 80 16.73 11.84 3.43
CA ALA A 80 15.78 11.85 2.32
C ALA A 80 14.43 11.22 2.69
N PHE A 81 14.43 10.16 3.50
CA PHE A 81 13.20 9.56 4.03
C PHE A 81 12.50 10.51 5.02
N GLU A 82 13.24 11.17 5.89
CA GLU A 82 12.69 12.13 6.85
C GLU A 82 12.05 13.32 6.12
N ASP A 83 12.73 13.92 5.16
CA ASP A 83 12.23 15.04 4.38
C ASP A 83 10.96 14.66 3.62
N ALA A 84 10.96 13.51 2.95
CA ALA A 84 9.83 13.09 2.13
C ALA A 84 8.63 12.58 2.93
N ASN A 85 8.83 11.96 4.10
CA ASN A 85 7.76 11.30 4.84
C ASN A 85 7.31 12.09 6.09
N ARG A 86 8.16 12.94 6.66
CA ARG A 86 7.82 13.77 7.81
C ARG A 86 7.65 15.22 7.43
N GLN A 87 8.69 15.87 6.88
CA GLN A 87 8.65 17.30 6.62
C GLN A 87 7.61 17.66 5.58
N PHE A 88 7.55 16.91 4.47
CA PHE A 88 6.55 17.15 3.44
C PHE A 88 5.11 16.89 3.94
N ALA A 89 4.91 15.89 4.82
CA ALA A 89 3.60 15.66 5.42
C ALA A 89 3.14 16.85 6.26
N LEU A 90 4.03 17.47 7.04
CA LEU A 90 3.74 18.70 7.79
C LEU A 90 3.44 19.88 6.86
N THR A 91 4.19 20.04 5.77
CA THR A 91 3.93 21.09 4.77
C THR A 91 2.52 20.94 4.18
N VAL A 92 2.11 19.70 3.86
CA VAL A 92 0.76 19.43 3.36
C VAL A 92 -0.30 19.71 4.42
N ALA A 93 -0.07 19.36 5.68
CA ALA A 93 -1.00 19.60 6.79
C ALA A 93 -1.18 21.11 7.06
N ASP A 94 -0.11 21.89 7.06
CA ASP A 94 -0.15 23.35 7.21
C ASP A 94 -0.91 24.01 6.04
N ALA A 95 -0.63 23.58 4.80
CA ALA A 95 -1.34 24.06 3.63
C ALA A 95 -2.84 23.70 3.67
N ALA A 96 -3.18 22.49 4.12
CA ALA A 96 -4.54 22.03 4.32
C ALA A 96 -5.29 22.90 5.34
N GLN A 97 -4.65 23.21 6.46
CA GLN A 97 -5.21 24.09 7.49
C GLN A 97 -5.50 25.49 6.95
N ARG A 98 -4.55 26.08 6.23
CA ARG A 98 -4.70 27.42 5.61
C ARG A 98 -5.81 27.45 4.56
N ALA A 99 -5.98 26.36 3.83
CA ALA A 99 -7.05 26.21 2.82
C ALA A 99 -8.42 25.83 3.43
N GLY A 100 -8.50 25.62 4.75
CA GLY A 100 -9.74 25.22 5.41
C GLY A 100 -10.17 23.78 5.13
N VAL A 101 -9.23 22.88 4.73
CA VAL A 101 -9.54 21.47 4.47
C VAL A 101 -9.83 20.74 5.77
N ALA A 102 -11.01 20.13 5.85
CA ALA A 102 -11.49 19.54 7.09
C ALA A 102 -10.81 18.22 7.49
N ARG A 103 -10.18 17.49 6.53
CA ARG A 103 -9.71 16.13 6.76
C ARG A 103 -8.41 15.83 6.02
N LEU A 104 -7.53 15.08 6.68
CA LEU A 104 -6.31 14.54 6.11
C LEU A 104 -6.20 13.04 6.41
N ALA A 105 -6.23 12.20 5.39
CA ALA A 105 -5.90 10.78 5.50
C ALA A 105 -4.42 10.57 5.14
N TYR A 106 -3.61 10.14 6.11
CA TYR A 106 -2.19 9.86 5.94
C TYR A 106 -1.94 8.38 5.76
N VAL A 107 -1.35 7.99 4.64
CA VAL A 107 -0.94 6.59 4.42
C VAL A 107 0.43 6.36 5.03
N SER A 108 0.42 5.67 6.16
CA SER A 108 1.59 5.18 6.89
C SER A 108 1.98 3.77 6.41
N SER A 109 2.39 2.92 7.31
CA SER A 109 2.76 1.52 7.04
C SER A 109 2.68 0.70 8.31
N ILE A 110 2.30 -0.57 8.19
CA ILE A 110 2.38 -1.52 9.28
C ILE A 110 3.83 -1.69 9.80
N GLY A 111 4.82 -1.36 8.97
CA GLY A 111 6.24 -1.39 9.32
C GLY A 111 6.62 -0.53 10.52
N VAL A 112 5.78 0.42 10.97
CA VAL A 112 5.99 1.17 12.23
C VAL A 112 5.98 0.26 13.46
N HIS A 113 5.38 -0.93 13.36
CA HIS A 113 5.38 -1.97 14.38
C HIS A 113 6.49 -3.03 14.19
N GLY A 114 7.37 -2.83 13.18
CA GLY A 114 8.44 -3.77 12.87
C GLY A 114 8.14 -4.67 11.68
N ASN A 115 8.97 -5.71 11.50
CA ASN A 115 8.92 -6.61 10.35
C ASN A 115 8.41 -8.03 10.70
N ARG A 116 8.08 -8.26 11.96
CA ARG A 116 7.49 -9.51 12.46
C ARG A 116 6.57 -9.23 13.62
N SER A 117 5.60 -10.09 13.82
CA SER A 117 4.77 -10.09 15.02
C SER A 117 4.38 -11.52 15.38
N ASP A 118 4.44 -11.86 16.66
CA ASP A 118 4.01 -13.16 17.18
C ASP A 118 2.48 -13.18 17.48
N ALA A 119 1.85 -12.00 17.51
CA ALA A 119 0.40 -11.82 17.63
C ALA A 119 -0.09 -10.86 16.54
N PRO A 120 -1.38 -10.87 16.16
CA PRO A 120 -1.94 -9.91 15.22
C PRO A 120 -1.70 -8.46 15.70
N ILE A 121 -1.21 -7.61 14.79
CA ILE A 121 -0.96 -6.20 15.05
C ILE A 121 -2.28 -5.45 15.00
N VAL A 122 -2.54 -4.66 16.05
CA VAL A 122 -3.64 -3.70 16.17
C VAL A 122 -3.09 -2.28 16.23
N GLU A 123 -3.95 -1.28 16.19
CA GLU A 123 -3.59 0.14 16.22
C GLU A 123 -2.74 0.53 17.44
N SER A 124 -3.02 -0.08 18.60
CA SER A 124 -2.32 0.14 19.88
C SER A 124 -1.08 -0.71 20.09
N SER A 125 -0.72 -1.60 19.15
CA SER A 125 0.48 -2.42 19.24
C SER A 125 1.74 -1.54 19.38
N PRO A 126 2.76 -1.99 20.13
CA PRO A 126 3.99 -1.24 20.34
C PRO A 126 4.69 -0.88 19.02
N PHE A 127 5.26 0.30 18.94
CA PHE A 127 6.11 0.71 17.83
C PHE A 127 7.49 0.06 17.94
N ALA A 128 7.97 -0.52 16.84
CA ALA A 128 9.28 -1.17 16.74
C ALA A 128 9.88 -1.05 15.33
N PRO A 129 9.93 0.16 14.73
CA PRO A 129 10.38 0.33 13.34
C PRO A 129 11.85 -0.07 13.21
N ASP A 130 12.15 -0.96 12.25
CA ASP A 130 13.47 -1.56 12.03
C ASP A 130 14.14 -1.14 10.73
N THR A 131 13.52 -0.22 9.98
CA THR A 131 14.06 0.33 8.73
C THR A 131 13.98 1.86 8.72
N PRO A 132 14.88 2.58 8.01
CA PRO A 132 14.79 4.03 7.85
C PRO A 132 13.43 4.50 7.31
N TYR A 133 12.83 3.73 6.40
CA TYR A 133 11.47 3.98 5.92
C TYR A 133 10.43 3.90 7.03
N ALA A 134 10.42 2.82 7.81
CA ALA A 134 9.46 2.65 8.90
C ALA A 134 9.62 3.72 9.99
N VAL A 135 10.88 4.07 10.34
CA VAL A 135 11.19 5.16 11.26
C VAL A 135 10.62 6.48 10.75
N SER A 136 10.86 6.82 9.48
CA SER A 136 10.37 8.08 8.91
C SER A 136 8.83 8.15 8.83
N LYS A 137 8.16 7.00 8.58
CA LYS A 137 6.69 6.93 8.62
C LYS A 137 6.16 7.16 10.03
N LEU A 138 6.79 6.57 11.05
CA LEU A 138 6.41 6.80 12.45
C LEU A 138 6.64 8.27 12.85
N MET A 139 7.76 8.87 12.45
CA MET A 139 8.01 10.28 12.68
C MET A 139 6.95 11.18 12.01
N GLY A 140 6.49 10.81 10.83
CA GLY A 140 5.39 11.47 10.13
C GLY A 140 4.07 11.37 10.91
N GLU A 141 3.70 10.16 11.36
CA GLU A 141 2.52 9.96 12.21
C GLU A 141 2.55 10.84 13.45
N GLN A 142 3.65 10.78 14.21
CA GLN A 142 3.82 11.57 15.44
C GLN A 142 3.76 13.07 15.21
N ALA A 143 4.37 13.54 14.12
CA ALA A 143 4.36 14.96 13.77
C ALA A 143 2.96 15.45 13.40
N LEU A 144 2.24 14.67 12.57
CA LEU A 144 0.87 14.98 12.17
C LEU A 144 -0.12 14.90 13.34
N THR A 145 0.02 13.93 14.22
CA THR A 145 -0.82 13.83 15.43
C THR A 145 -0.66 15.05 16.32
N ARG A 146 0.58 15.50 16.57
CA ARG A 146 0.84 16.73 17.35
C ARG A 146 0.27 17.96 16.66
N PHE A 147 0.41 18.07 15.34
CA PHE A 147 -0.13 19.18 14.55
C PHE A 147 -1.65 19.24 14.64
N HIS A 148 -2.34 18.11 14.41
CA HIS A 148 -3.80 18.07 14.40
C HIS A 148 -4.43 18.18 15.79
N ALA A 149 -3.70 17.87 16.87
CA ALA A 149 -4.17 18.13 18.23
C ALA A 149 -4.43 19.62 18.53
N GLN A 150 -3.88 20.52 17.70
CA GLN A 150 -3.98 21.97 17.84
C GLN A 150 -4.83 22.63 16.73
N THR A 151 -5.48 21.81 15.88
CA THR A 151 -6.26 22.29 14.72
C THR A 151 -7.65 21.69 14.70
N PRO A 152 -8.64 22.34 14.08
CA PRO A 152 -10.00 21.81 13.95
C PRO A 152 -10.10 20.69 12.90
N SER A 153 -9.08 20.51 12.05
CA SER A 153 -9.06 19.48 11.03
C SER A 153 -8.83 18.09 11.64
N ARG A 154 -9.36 17.06 10.99
CA ARG A 154 -9.26 15.67 11.46
C ARG A 154 -8.17 14.92 10.72
N LEU A 155 -7.35 14.18 11.46
CA LEU A 155 -6.34 13.27 10.94
C LEU A 155 -6.87 11.84 10.98
N VAL A 156 -6.69 11.12 9.89
CA VAL A 156 -6.87 9.66 9.83
C VAL A 156 -5.57 9.03 9.37
N ILE A 157 -4.97 8.18 10.19
CA ILE A 157 -3.76 7.43 9.88
C ILE A 157 -4.15 6.04 9.39
N VAL A 158 -3.63 5.61 8.25
CA VAL A 158 -3.88 4.29 7.69
C VAL A 158 -2.58 3.51 7.63
N ARG A 159 -2.51 2.34 8.28
CA ARG A 159 -1.32 1.46 8.34
C ARG A 159 -1.55 0.19 7.52
N PRO A 160 -1.32 0.23 6.21
CA PRO A 160 -1.44 -0.97 5.39
C PRO A 160 -0.25 -1.92 5.60
N PRO A 161 -0.48 -3.25 5.51
CA PRO A 161 0.57 -4.25 5.32
C PRO A 161 1.11 -4.19 3.89
N MET A 162 1.73 -5.26 3.41
CA MET A 162 2.22 -5.33 2.03
C MET A 162 1.06 -5.18 1.04
N VAL A 163 1.12 -4.11 0.23
CA VAL A 163 0.09 -3.82 -0.78
C VAL A 163 0.44 -4.53 -2.09
N TYR A 164 -0.51 -5.29 -2.63
CA TYR A 164 -0.38 -5.95 -3.91
C TYR A 164 -1.51 -5.57 -4.89
N GLY A 165 -1.33 -5.87 -6.16
CA GLY A 165 -2.30 -5.55 -7.21
C GLY A 165 -1.65 -5.23 -8.54
N PRO A 166 -2.43 -4.82 -9.56
CA PRO A 166 -1.92 -4.40 -10.85
C PRO A 166 -0.86 -3.30 -10.75
N GLY A 167 0.31 -3.53 -11.31
CA GLY A 167 1.41 -2.55 -11.29
C GLY A 167 2.16 -2.44 -9.96
N CYS A 168 1.96 -3.37 -9.00
CA CYS A 168 2.66 -3.32 -7.72
C CYS A 168 4.19 -3.36 -7.90
N PRO A 169 4.93 -2.51 -7.17
CA PRO A 169 6.39 -2.55 -7.19
C PRO A 169 6.95 -3.72 -6.37
N GLY A 170 8.26 -3.93 -6.45
CA GLY A 170 8.98 -4.85 -5.56
C GLY A 170 9.08 -6.27 -6.08
N ASN A 171 9.10 -7.26 -5.15
CA ASN A 171 9.46 -8.64 -5.47
C ASN A 171 8.26 -9.52 -5.86
N LEU A 172 7.03 -9.11 -5.57
CA LEU A 172 5.84 -9.87 -5.91
C LEU A 172 5.71 -10.16 -7.41
N PRO A 173 5.90 -9.18 -8.32
CA PRO A 173 5.89 -9.43 -9.77
C PRO A 173 7.00 -10.38 -10.23
N ARG A 174 8.16 -10.39 -9.54
CA ARG A 174 9.26 -11.33 -9.84
C ARG A 174 8.86 -12.75 -9.46
N LEU A 175 8.32 -12.93 -8.25
CA LEU A 175 7.79 -14.21 -7.79
C LEU A 175 6.71 -14.73 -8.74
N ALA A 176 5.75 -13.90 -9.08
CA ALA A 176 4.68 -14.23 -10.01
C ALA A 176 5.20 -14.72 -11.37
N ARG A 177 6.25 -14.06 -11.93
CA ARG A 177 6.88 -14.52 -13.18
C ARG A 177 7.54 -15.90 -13.05
N LEU A 178 8.18 -16.20 -11.91
CA LEU A 178 8.79 -17.52 -11.68
C LEU A 178 7.71 -18.59 -11.59
N VAL A 179 6.62 -18.32 -10.87
CA VAL A 179 5.45 -19.21 -10.76
C VAL A 179 4.82 -19.48 -12.14
N ALA A 180 4.55 -18.43 -12.91
CA ALA A 180 3.93 -18.56 -14.23
C ALA A 180 4.79 -19.32 -15.26
N ARG A 181 6.11 -19.35 -15.07
CA ARG A 181 7.04 -20.18 -15.86
C ARG A 181 7.05 -21.65 -15.41
N GLY A 182 6.31 -22.00 -14.34
CA GLY A 182 6.27 -23.35 -13.78
C GLY A 182 7.61 -23.79 -13.15
N LEU A 183 8.45 -22.84 -12.75
CA LEU A 183 9.75 -23.16 -12.14
C LEU A 183 9.55 -23.75 -10.74
N PRO A 184 10.33 -24.79 -10.34
CA PRO A 184 10.28 -25.32 -8.99
C PRO A 184 10.85 -24.29 -7.99
N LEU A 185 10.08 -24.00 -6.93
CA LEU A 185 10.44 -23.00 -5.92
C LEU A 185 10.66 -23.67 -4.55
N PRO A 186 11.69 -23.22 -3.78
CA PRO A 186 12.08 -23.86 -2.52
C PRO A 186 11.24 -23.37 -1.32
N PHE A 187 9.93 -23.22 -1.48
CA PHE A 187 9.09 -22.54 -0.48
C PHE A 187 8.06 -23.43 0.22
N ALA A 188 8.00 -24.74 -0.08
CA ALA A 188 7.01 -25.62 0.50
C ALA A 188 7.06 -25.71 2.05
N ALA A 189 8.23 -25.50 2.66
CA ALA A 189 8.41 -25.50 4.11
C ALA A 189 8.21 -24.12 4.79
N VAL A 190 7.85 -23.06 4.03
CA VAL A 190 7.61 -21.72 4.59
C VAL A 190 6.15 -21.60 5.00
N THR A 191 5.87 -21.84 6.28
CA THR A 191 4.52 -21.84 6.87
C THR A 191 4.16 -20.54 7.59
N ALA A 192 5.12 -19.64 7.82
CA ALA A 192 4.88 -18.36 8.46
C ALA A 192 3.91 -17.52 7.62
N ARG A 193 2.79 -17.12 8.23
CA ARG A 193 1.71 -16.38 7.54
C ARG A 193 1.90 -14.87 7.66
N ARG A 194 1.48 -14.15 6.64
CA ARG A 194 1.51 -12.69 6.59
C ARG A 194 0.21 -12.15 6.04
N SER A 195 -0.17 -11.01 6.57
CA SER A 195 -1.28 -10.24 6.02
C SER A 195 -0.82 -9.43 4.81
N PHE A 196 -1.72 -9.30 3.87
CA PHE A 196 -1.60 -8.49 2.67
C PHE A 196 -2.84 -7.60 2.54
N VAL A 197 -2.74 -6.59 1.71
CA VAL A 197 -3.91 -5.82 1.29
C VAL A 197 -3.86 -5.60 -0.22
N TYR A 198 -4.92 -5.95 -0.91
CA TYR A 198 -5.11 -5.64 -2.32
C TYR A 198 -5.24 -4.13 -2.50
N VAL A 199 -4.61 -3.57 -3.52
CA VAL A 199 -4.65 -2.13 -3.76
C VAL A 199 -6.07 -1.58 -3.92
N GLY A 200 -6.98 -2.36 -4.52
CA GLY A 200 -8.39 -2.01 -4.63
C GLY A 200 -9.09 -1.92 -3.26
N ASN A 201 -8.79 -2.84 -2.33
CA ASN A 201 -9.31 -2.82 -0.97
C ASN A 201 -8.75 -1.62 -0.18
N LEU A 202 -7.45 -1.33 -0.33
CA LEU A 202 -6.83 -0.16 0.30
C LEU A 202 -7.42 1.14 -0.24
N VAL A 203 -7.62 1.25 -1.54
CA VAL A 203 -8.23 2.42 -2.19
C VAL A 203 -9.67 2.62 -1.72
N ASP A 204 -10.45 1.54 -1.64
CA ASP A 204 -11.81 1.59 -1.10
C ASP A 204 -11.82 2.08 0.35
N PHE A 205 -10.91 1.55 1.19
CA PHE A 205 -10.74 2.03 2.55
C PHE A 205 -10.35 3.52 2.62
N LEU A 206 -9.42 3.97 1.77
CA LEU A 206 -8.99 5.38 1.75
C LEU A 206 -10.14 6.32 1.37
N LEU A 207 -10.99 5.93 0.43
CA LEU A 207 -12.20 6.69 0.09
C LEU A 207 -13.22 6.70 1.23
N ARG A 208 -13.30 5.65 2.03
CA ARG A 208 -14.10 5.60 3.26
C ARG A 208 -13.49 6.49 4.35
N ALA A 209 -12.17 6.45 4.52
CA ALA A 209 -11.45 7.20 5.56
C ALA A 209 -11.57 8.73 5.42
N VAL A 210 -11.78 9.25 4.20
CA VAL A 210 -11.97 10.69 3.96
C VAL A 210 -13.42 11.16 4.08
N GLN A 211 -14.38 10.27 4.38
CA GLN A 211 -15.80 10.66 4.54
C GLN A 211 -16.04 11.47 5.83
N PRO A 212 -17.03 12.38 5.81
CA PRO A 212 -17.31 13.29 6.93
C PRO A 212 -17.64 12.62 8.26
N ASP A 213 -18.23 11.44 8.24
CA ASP A 213 -18.68 10.69 9.39
C ASP A 213 -17.60 9.85 10.08
N VAL A 214 -16.39 9.80 9.50
CA VAL A 214 -15.27 9.05 10.09
C VAL A 214 -14.70 9.78 11.30
N THR A 215 -14.71 9.10 12.45
CA THR A 215 -14.29 9.65 13.74
C THR A 215 -13.01 8.99 14.30
N GLY A 216 -12.57 7.87 13.73
CA GLY A 216 -11.33 7.19 14.14
C GLY A 216 -10.08 7.90 13.67
N GLU A 217 -9.00 7.81 14.48
CA GLU A 217 -7.73 8.49 14.20
C GLU A 217 -6.70 7.58 13.51
N CYS A 218 -6.74 6.27 13.78
CA CYS A 218 -5.79 5.30 13.23
C CYS A 218 -6.50 4.00 12.88
N PHE A 219 -6.10 3.40 11.74
CA PHE A 219 -6.64 2.13 11.28
C PHE A 219 -5.54 1.25 10.70
N VAL A 220 -5.50 0.00 11.16
CA VAL A 220 -4.82 -1.09 10.49
C VAL A 220 -5.79 -1.70 9.47
N VAL A 221 -5.32 -2.00 8.27
CA VAL A 221 -6.15 -2.53 7.18
C VAL A 221 -5.59 -3.83 6.63
N GLY A 222 -6.45 -4.68 6.07
CA GLY A 222 -6.06 -5.97 5.47
C GLY A 222 -7.18 -6.57 4.64
N ASP A 223 -6.87 -7.62 3.89
CA ASP A 223 -7.84 -8.32 3.02
C ASP A 223 -8.74 -9.32 3.78
N GLY A 224 -8.52 -9.49 5.08
CA GLY A 224 -9.20 -10.52 5.87
C GLY A 224 -8.69 -11.94 5.62
N SER A 225 -7.64 -12.10 4.85
CA SER A 225 -6.98 -13.37 4.58
C SER A 225 -5.47 -13.20 4.67
N ASP A 226 -4.83 -14.15 5.37
CA ASP A 226 -3.39 -14.18 5.54
C ASP A 226 -2.82 -15.36 4.78
N PHE A 227 -1.64 -15.21 4.21
CA PHE A 227 -0.99 -16.27 3.43
C PHE A 227 0.44 -16.52 3.89
N SER A 228 0.81 -17.79 3.97
CA SER A 228 2.20 -18.19 3.93
C SER A 228 2.76 -17.99 2.50
N LEU A 229 4.08 -17.99 2.38
CA LEU A 229 4.70 -17.89 1.05
C LEU A 229 4.30 -19.08 0.15
N ALA A 230 4.13 -20.28 0.73
CA ALA A 230 3.67 -21.46 -0.01
C ALA A 230 2.21 -21.31 -0.50
N GLU A 231 1.31 -20.82 0.37
CA GLU A 231 -0.08 -20.55 -0.02
C GLU A 231 -0.16 -19.45 -1.08
N LEU A 232 0.64 -18.37 -0.95
CA LEU A 232 0.70 -17.28 -1.93
C LEU A 232 1.17 -17.79 -3.32
N VAL A 233 2.20 -18.66 -3.37
CA VAL A 233 2.65 -19.31 -4.61
C VAL A 233 1.57 -20.18 -5.22
N THR A 234 0.81 -20.91 -4.39
CA THR A 234 -0.31 -21.74 -4.86
C THR A 234 -1.43 -20.88 -5.42
N LEU A 235 -1.79 -19.80 -4.75
CA LEU A 235 -2.78 -18.82 -5.23
C LEU A 235 -2.35 -18.20 -6.57
N MET A 236 -1.08 -17.80 -6.70
CA MET A 236 -0.52 -17.29 -7.96
C MET A 236 -0.56 -18.35 -9.08
N ALA A 237 -0.22 -19.60 -8.77
CA ALA A 237 -0.23 -20.67 -9.76
C ALA A 237 -1.64 -20.94 -10.28
N GLY A 238 -2.63 -20.99 -9.38
CA GLY A 238 -4.05 -21.11 -9.74
C GLY A 238 -4.51 -19.98 -10.66
N ALA A 239 -4.24 -18.73 -10.27
CA ALA A 239 -4.59 -17.55 -11.06
C ALA A 239 -3.84 -17.47 -12.41
N ALA A 240 -2.64 -18.04 -12.51
CA ALA A 240 -1.87 -18.14 -13.75
C ALA A 240 -2.25 -19.35 -14.63
N GLY A 241 -3.16 -20.23 -14.17
CA GLY A 241 -3.54 -21.48 -14.86
C GLY A 241 -2.38 -22.47 -14.98
N VAL A 242 -1.44 -22.49 -14.04
CA VAL A 242 -0.30 -23.39 -14.04
C VAL A 242 -0.25 -24.23 -12.77
N ARG A 243 0.42 -25.39 -12.85
CA ARG A 243 0.62 -26.23 -11.67
C ARG A 243 1.68 -25.61 -10.75
N SER A 244 1.36 -25.44 -9.47
CA SER A 244 2.32 -25.06 -8.45
C SER A 244 3.39 -26.17 -8.29
N ARG A 245 4.68 -25.77 -8.40
CA ARG A 245 5.82 -26.66 -8.21
C ARG A 245 6.67 -26.12 -7.08
N MET A 246 6.61 -26.77 -5.94
CA MET A 246 7.39 -26.38 -4.76
C MET A 246 8.06 -27.60 -4.13
N PHE A 247 9.24 -27.38 -3.55
CA PHE A 247 9.94 -28.39 -2.78
C PHE A 247 10.32 -27.81 -1.40
N PRO A 248 10.43 -28.65 -0.36
CA PRO A 248 10.68 -28.18 0.98
C PRO A 248 12.16 -27.85 1.18
N VAL A 249 12.44 -26.60 1.57
CA VAL A 249 13.75 -26.17 2.10
C VAL A 249 13.48 -25.47 3.44
N PRO A 250 14.20 -25.88 4.51
CA PRO A 250 14.03 -25.25 5.82
C PRO A 250 14.23 -23.72 5.74
N PRO A 251 13.36 -22.90 6.36
CA PRO A 251 13.45 -21.44 6.30
C PRO A 251 14.80 -20.89 6.80
N ALA A 252 15.48 -21.60 7.71
CA ALA A 252 16.81 -21.22 8.15
C ALA A 252 17.86 -21.28 7.02
N LEU A 253 17.81 -22.32 6.19
CA LEU A 253 18.69 -22.45 5.02
C LEU A 253 18.38 -21.42 3.96
N LEU A 254 17.10 -21.13 3.72
CA LEU A 254 16.69 -20.04 2.80
C LEU A 254 17.26 -18.69 3.24
N ARG A 255 17.17 -18.38 4.54
CA ARG A 255 17.73 -17.13 5.09
C ARG A 255 19.26 -17.08 5.01
N THR A 256 19.92 -18.20 5.23
CA THR A 256 21.39 -18.26 5.11
C THR A 256 21.83 -18.09 3.67
N GLY A 257 21.21 -18.78 2.73
CA GLY A 257 21.49 -18.62 1.28
C GLY A 257 21.18 -17.20 0.79
N ALA A 258 20.09 -16.60 1.25
CA ALA A 258 19.73 -15.22 0.89
C ALA A 258 20.75 -14.18 1.39
N ARG A 259 21.47 -14.45 2.49
CA ARG A 259 22.59 -13.60 2.96
C ARG A 259 23.73 -13.55 1.94
N ALA A 260 24.08 -14.68 1.34
CA ALA A 260 25.16 -14.76 0.37
C ALA A 260 24.89 -13.96 -0.91
N VAL A 261 23.61 -13.76 -1.27
CA VAL A 261 23.17 -13.02 -2.46
C VAL A 261 22.55 -11.67 -2.15
N CYS A 262 22.80 -11.12 -0.94
CA CYS A 262 22.29 -9.81 -0.47
C CYS A 262 20.74 -9.66 -0.47
N LEU A 263 20.00 -10.77 -0.44
CA LEU A 263 18.52 -10.81 -0.39
C LEU A 263 17.97 -11.13 1.01
N ARG A 264 18.77 -10.89 2.06
CA ARG A 264 18.38 -11.24 3.44
C ARG A 264 17.07 -10.57 3.88
N ARG A 265 16.92 -9.27 3.61
CA ARG A 265 15.72 -8.51 4.03
C ARG A 265 14.46 -9.02 3.35
N GLU A 266 14.54 -9.28 2.06
CA GLU A 266 13.45 -9.83 1.27
C GLU A 266 13.04 -11.20 1.78
N MET A 267 14.01 -12.06 2.08
CA MET A 267 13.73 -13.39 2.62
C MET A 267 13.19 -13.32 4.05
N ASP A 268 13.72 -12.48 4.91
CA ASP A 268 13.19 -12.25 6.26
C ASP A 268 11.74 -11.75 6.19
N SER A 269 11.42 -10.83 5.27
CA SER A 269 10.06 -10.31 5.10
C SER A 269 9.06 -11.33 4.53
N LEU A 270 9.53 -12.40 3.92
CA LEU A 270 8.69 -13.46 3.35
C LEU A 270 8.57 -14.70 4.26
N THR A 271 9.52 -14.89 5.17
CA THR A 271 9.61 -16.11 6.01
C THR A 271 9.29 -15.89 7.48
N ARG A 272 9.00 -14.66 7.91
CA ARG A 272 8.59 -14.34 9.29
C ARG A 272 7.11 -14.00 9.35
N PRO A 273 6.40 -14.38 10.42
CA PRO A 273 4.99 -14.05 10.58
C PRO A 273 4.79 -12.54 10.75
N MET A 274 3.71 -12.02 10.20
CA MET A 274 3.27 -10.64 10.40
C MET A 274 1.79 -10.55 10.07
N LEU A 275 0.95 -10.69 11.08
CA LEU A 275 -0.48 -10.66 10.96
C LEU A 275 -1.02 -9.31 11.41
N VAL A 276 -2.13 -8.88 10.83
CA VAL A 276 -2.85 -7.67 11.23
C VAL A 276 -4.28 -8.01 11.65
N ASP A 277 -4.76 -7.34 12.65
CA ASP A 277 -6.18 -7.35 13.03
C ASP A 277 -6.81 -6.02 12.58
N TRP A 278 -7.65 -6.10 11.57
CA TRP A 278 -8.37 -4.96 10.99
C TRP A 278 -9.80 -4.84 11.52
N SER A 279 -10.12 -5.53 12.60
CA SER A 279 -11.47 -5.55 13.19
C SER A 279 -11.95 -4.15 13.60
N HIS A 280 -11.05 -3.26 13.98
CA HIS A 280 -11.38 -1.86 14.28
C HIS A 280 -11.97 -1.12 13.07
N ALA A 281 -11.41 -1.30 11.87
CA ALA A 281 -11.98 -0.73 10.66
C ALA A 281 -13.42 -1.22 10.39
N ARG A 282 -13.68 -2.50 10.67
CA ARG A 282 -15.02 -3.08 10.55
C ARG A 282 -15.98 -2.54 11.60
N THR A 283 -15.57 -2.49 12.86
CA THR A 283 -16.48 -2.10 13.96
C THR A 283 -16.74 -0.59 13.98
N ALA A 284 -15.73 0.23 13.73
CA ALA A 284 -15.85 1.68 13.76
C ALA A 284 -16.46 2.29 12.48
N LEU A 285 -16.18 1.69 11.32
CA LEU A 285 -16.57 2.26 10.03
C LEU A 285 -17.57 1.39 9.24
N GLY A 286 -17.90 0.19 9.72
CA GLY A 286 -18.70 -0.79 8.97
C GLY A 286 -17.97 -1.27 7.70
N TRP A 287 -16.65 -1.05 7.62
CA TRP A 287 -15.90 -1.39 6.41
C TRP A 287 -15.47 -2.85 6.38
N SER A 288 -15.57 -3.45 5.19
CA SER A 288 -15.03 -4.76 4.87
C SER A 288 -14.38 -4.72 3.49
N PRO A 289 -13.29 -5.46 3.25
CA PRO A 289 -12.62 -5.47 1.97
C PRO A 289 -13.57 -5.99 0.86
N PRO A 290 -13.85 -5.18 -0.19
CA PRO A 290 -14.83 -5.56 -1.22
C PRO A 290 -14.33 -6.64 -2.18
N PHE A 291 -13.00 -6.77 -2.36
CA PHE A 291 -12.42 -7.76 -3.29
C PHE A 291 -11.85 -8.95 -2.53
N LYS A 292 -12.21 -10.17 -2.97
CA LYS A 292 -11.67 -11.41 -2.43
C LYS A 292 -10.25 -11.67 -2.94
N PRO A 293 -9.40 -12.38 -2.18
CA PRO A 293 -8.00 -12.63 -2.57
C PRO A 293 -7.83 -13.33 -3.91
N ASP A 294 -8.70 -14.27 -4.27
CA ASP A 294 -8.64 -14.99 -5.54
C ASP A 294 -8.88 -14.03 -6.73
N GLU A 295 -9.90 -13.20 -6.66
CA GLU A 295 -10.22 -12.17 -7.65
C GLU A 295 -9.11 -11.12 -7.76
N ALA A 296 -8.61 -10.67 -6.61
CA ALA A 296 -7.53 -9.71 -6.51
C ALA A 296 -6.23 -10.25 -7.12
N MET A 297 -5.90 -11.52 -6.87
CA MET A 297 -4.73 -12.17 -7.44
C MET A 297 -4.88 -12.39 -8.94
N ALA A 298 -6.05 -12.84 -9.40
CA ALA A 298 -6.34 -12.98 -10.83
C ALA A 298 -6.17 -11.65 -11.56
N THR A 299 -6.73 -10.56 -11.04
CA THR A 299 -6.59 -9.21 -11.59
C THR A 299 -5.14 -8.74 -11.59
N THR A 300 -4.39 -9.04 -10.52
CA THR A 300 -2.96 -8.70 -10.39
C THR A 300 -2.13 -9.38 -11.48
N LEU A 301 -2.35 -10.68 -11.68
CA LEU A 301 -1.61 -11.46 -12.67
C LEU A 301 -2.01 -11.13 -14.11
N ALA A 302 -3.29 -10.84 -14.35
CA ALA A 302 -3.78 -10.40 -15.65
C ALA A 302 -3.05 -9.14 -16.15
N ALA A 303 -2.82 -8.20 -15.25
CA ALA A 303 -2.06 -6.97 -15.57
C ALA A 303 -0.57 -7.23 -15.86
N LEU A 304 0.01 -8.31 -15.34
CA LEU A 304 1.40 -8.69 -15.62
C LEU A 304 1.59 -9.38 -16.97
N TRP A 305 0.52 -10.00 -17.52
CA TRP A 305 0.55 -10.76 -18.78
C TRP A 305 -0.68 -10.51 -19.64
N PRO A 306 -0.84 -9.32 -20.20
CA PRO A 306 -2.00 -8.98 -21.04
C PRO A 306 -2.15 -9.88 -22.27
N GLU A 307 -1.04 -10.45 -22.77
CA GLU A 307 -1.06 -11.35 -23.95
C GLU A 307 -1.58 -12.75 -23.63
N ARG A 308 -1.39 -13.27 -22.41
CA ARG A 308 -1.93 -14.59 -22.02
C ARG A 308 -3.44 -14.60 -21.87
N GLN A 309 -4.06 -13.49 -21.47
CA GLN A 309 -5.52 -13.38 -21.43
C GLN A 309 -6.15 -13.53 -22.81
N ARG A 310 -5.54 -12.97 -23.85
CA ARG A 310 -6.01 -13.16 -25.23
C ARG A 310 -5.98 -14.62 -25.68
N GLY A 311 -5.00 -15.38 -25.21
CA GLY A 311 -4.86 -16.80 -25.54
C GLY A 311 -5.80 -17.73 -24.75
N ILE A 312 -6.22 -17.34 -23.52
CA ILE A 312 -7.18 -18.11 -22.71
C ILE A 312 -8.61 -17.84 -23.22
N LEU A 313 -8.95 -16.59 -23.50
CA LEU A 313 -10.25 -16.22 -24.10
C LEU A 313 -10.43 -16.78 -25.52
N ALA A 314 -9.35 -16.96 -26.28
CA ALA A 314 -9.38 -17.57 -27.60
C ALA A 314 -9.56 -19.10 -27.56
N LYS A 315 -9.35 -19.77 -26.41
CA LYS A 315 -9.57 -21.23 -26.22
C LYS A 315 -10.93 -21.55 -25.61
N VAL A 316 -11.66 -20.58 -25.11
CA VAL A 316 -13.06 -20.66 -24.69
C VAL A 316 -13.87 -19.99 -25.80
N GLY A 317 -13.88 -20.61 -26.98
CA GLY A 317 -14.78 -20.23 -28.06
C GLY A 317 -16.23 -20.56 -27.71
N PRO A 318 -17.20 -19.89 -28.32
CA PRO A 318 -18.61 -20.10 -28.03
C PRO A 318 -19.00 -21.54 -28.40
N GLU A 319 -19.57 -22.25 -27.43
CA GLU A 319 -20.39 -23.43 -27.71
C GLU A 319 -21.73 -23.04 -28.35
#